data_935c1b0c6721bbc2ca58bfc6550f0058
#
_entry.id   935c1b0c6721bbc2ca58bfc6550f0058
#
_cell.length_a   1.000
_cell.length_b   1.000
_cell.length_c   1.000
_cell.angle_alpha   90.00
_cell.angle_beta   90.00
_cell.angle_gamma   90.00
#
_symmetry.space_group_name_H-M   'P 1'
#
loop_
_entity.id
_entity.type
_entity.pdbx_description
1 polymer ?
#
loop_
_entity_poly.entity_id
_entity_poly.type
_entity_poly.pdbx_seq_one_letter_code
_entity_poly.pdbx_strand_id
1 'polypeptide(L)' 'MNNQHWHFMGTQTLTEYDFDLRYCFADDLLRFDNLTVDGDAMHDEDLTSRQFSEIIGHLKEYEYELL' A
#
# COMPACT_ATOMS: atom_id res chain seq x y z
N MET A 1 -14.19 18.69 7.72
CA MET A 1 -12.99 18.83 6.91
C MET A 1 -11.97 17.78 7.27
N ASN A 2 -11.40 17.17 6.26
CA ASN A 2 -10.44 16.12 6.45
C ASN A 2 -9.02 16.68 6.41
N ASN A 3 -8.27 16.51 7.50
CA ASN A 3 -6.91 17.01 7.61
C ASN A 3 -5.88 15.89 7.55
N GLN A 4 -6.24 14.78 6.94
CA GLN A 4 -5.31 13.67 6.81
C GLN A 4 -4.14 14.05 5.91
N HIS A 5 -2.96 13.73 6.36
CA HIS A 5 -1.74 13.90 5.60
C HIS A 5 -1.20 12.54 5.23
N TRP A 6 -1.05 12.32 3.94
CA TRP A 6 -0.55 11.05 3.44
C TRP A 6 0.90 11.22 3.02
N HIS A 7 1.77 10.52 3.69
CA HIS A 7 3.21 10.56 3.40
C HIS A 7 3.54 9.51 2.37
N PHE A 8 4.25 9.92 1.34
CA PHE A 8 4.72 8.99 0.32
C PHE A 8 5.86 8.18 0.89
N MET A 9 5.71 6.86 0.94
CA MET A 9 6.70 5.95 1.51
C MET A 9 7.54 5.25 0.45
N GLY A 10 7.28 5.50 -0.82
CA GLY A 10 8.03 4.92 -1.92
C GLY A 10 7.18 4.05 -2.80
N THR A 11 7.70 3.79 -3.99
CA THR A 11 7.06 2.89 -4.94
C THR A 11 7.51 1.47 -4.62
N GLN A 12 6.54 0.57 -4.51
CA GLN A 12 6.79 -0.83 -4.18
C GLN A 12 6.52 -1.70 -5.39
N THR A 13 7.44 -2.61 -5.67
CA THR A 13 7.28 -3.58 -6.73
C THR A 13 7.41 -4.96 -6.10
N LEU A 14 6.28 -5.62 -5.95
CA LEU A 14 6.21 -6.97 -5.42
C LEU A 14 5.93 -7.92 -6.59
N THR A 15 5.91 -9.21 -6.37
CA THR A 15 5.84 -10.20 -7.43
C THR A 15 4.82 -9.88 -8.52
N GLU A 16 3.58 -9.58 -8.13
CA GLU A 16 2.51 -9.27 -9.07
C GLU A 16 1.83 -7.94 -8.78
N TYR A 17 2.33 -7.23 -7.77
CA TYR A 17 1.72 -5.98 -7.31
C TYR A 17 2.71 -4.83 -7.45
N ASP A 18 2.28 -3.76 -8.08
CA ASP A 18 3.04 -2.51 -8.14
C ASP A 18 2.16 -1.40 -7.62
N PHE A 19 2.68 -0.57 -6.74
CA PHE A 19 1.91 0.52 -6.18
C PHE A 19 2.81 1.55 -5.52
N ASP A 20 2.25 2.74 -5.31
CA ASP A 20 2.88 3.78 -4.52
C ASP A 20 2.32 3.68 -3.10
N LEU A 21 3.17 3.37 -2.15
CA LEU A 21 2.75 3.23 -0.76
C LEU A 21 2.66 4.59 -0.09
N ARG A 22 1.54 4.85 0.54
CA ARG A 22 1.31 6.07 1.33
C ARG A 22 0.82 5.68 2.71
N TYR A 23 1.22 6.48 3.69
CA TYR A 23 0.90 6.21 5.09
C TYR A 23 0.39 7.48 5.75
N CYS A 24 -0.68 7.35 6.53
CA CYS A 24 -1.23 8.43 7.33
C CYS A 24 -0.90 8.13 8.80
N PHE A 25 0.03 8.89 9.35
CA PHE A 25 0.46 8.68 10.74
C PHE A 25 -0.65 8.97 11.74
N ALA A 26 -1.48 9.95 11.43
CA ALA A 26 -2.54 10.35 12.34
C ALA A 26 -3.55 9.23 12.58
N ASP A 27 -3.89 8.49 11.52
CA ASP A 27 -4.92 7.45 11.59
C ASP A 27 -4.35 6.04 11.49
N ASP A 28 -3.04 5.93 11.33
CA ASP A 28 -2.35 4.64 11.19
C ASP A 28 -2.95 3.81 10.04
N LEU A 29 -3.11 4.47 8.90
CA LEU A 29 -3.68 3.86 7.70
C LEU A 29 -2.67 3.79 6.58
N LEU A 30 -2.76 2.74 5.79
CA LEU A 30 -1.97 2.58 4.57
C LEU A 30 -2.87 2.76 3.35
N ARG A 31 -2.30 3.30 2.28
CA ARG A 31 -2.99 3.44 1.02
C ARG A 31 -2.05 3.03 -0.11
N PHE A 32 -2.61 2.34 -1.09
CA PHE A 32 -1.86 1.90 -2.26
C PHE A 32 -2.37 2.67 -3.47
N ASP A 33 -1.60 3.66 -3.92
CA ASP A 33 -1.97 4.46 -5.07
C ASP A 33 -1.37 3.87 -6.34
N ASN A 34 -2.05 4.07 -7.46
CA ASN A 34 -1.59 3.58 -8.76
C ASN A 34 -1.31 2.08 -8.74
N LEU A 35 -2.14 1.36 -8.02
CA LEU A 35 -2.01 -0.08 -7.86
C LEU A 35 -2.27 -0.82 -9.17
N THR A 36 -1.38 -1.74 -9.50
CA THR A 36 -1.62 -2.70 -10.57
C THR A 36 -1.41 -4.10 -10.02
N VAL A 37 -2.21 -5.02 -10.53
CA VAL A 37 -2.10 -6.45 -10.20
C VAL A 37 -1.93 -7.18 -11.51
N ASP A 38 -0.79 -7.84 -11.70
CA ASP A 38 -0.43 -8.49 -12.97
C ASP A 38 -0.49 -7.51 -14.15
N GLY A 39 -0.16 -6.24 -13.90
CA GLY A 39 -0.17 -5.21 -14.93
C GLY A 39 -1.52 -4.53 -15.15
N ASP A 40 -2.57 -4.99 -14.50
CA ASP A 40 -3.91 -4.40 -14.63
C ASP A 40 -4.18 -3.43 -13.49
N ALA A 41 -4.62 -2.22 -13.85
CA ALA A 41 -4.95 -1.20 -12.87
C ALA A 41 -6.09 -1.67 -11.97
N MET A 42 -5.95 -1.40 -10.67
CA MET A 42 -6.95 -1.79 -9.69
C MET A 42 -6.98 -0.76 -8.56
N HIS A 43 -8.14 -0.58 -7.95
CA HIS A 43 -8.25 0.22 -6.73
C HIS A 43 -7.93 -0.67 -5.53
N ASP A 44 -7.27 -0.10 -4.51
CA ASP A 44 -6.88 -0.88 -3.34
C ASP A 44 -8.10 -1.44 -2.60
N GLU A 45 -9.24 -0.75 -2.65
CA GLU A 45 -10.47 -1.22 -2.02
C GLU A 45 -11.07 -2.45 -2.72
N ASP A 46 -10.63 -2.73 -3.95
CA ASP A 46 -11.09 -3.89 -4.71
C ASP A 46 -10.23 -5.12 -4.47
N LEU A 47 -9.18 -4.99 -3.68
CA LEU A 47 -8.35 -6.14 -3.34
C LEU A 47 -9.14 -7.13 -2.48
N THR A 48 -8.94 -8.42 -2.77
CA THR A 48 -9.51 -9.44 -1.91
C THR A 48 -8.74 -9.47 -0.59
N SER A 49 -9.32 -10.06 0.43
CA SER A 49 -8.65 -10.21 1.72
C SER A 49 -7.33 -10.95 1.57
N ARG A 50 -7.30 -11.95 0.70
CA ARG A 50 -6.10 -12.72 0.44
C ARG A 50 -5.01 -11.85 -0.20
N GLN A 51 -5.37 -11.08 -1.22
CA GLN A 51 -4.43 -10.18 -1.89
C GLN A 51 -3.88 -9.14 -0.94
N PHE A 52 -4.75 -8.55 -0.15
CA PHE A 52 -4.35 -7.55 0.83
C PHE A 52 -3.37 -8.16 1.84
N SER A 53 -3.66 -9.37 2.33
CA SER A 53 -2.78 -10.04 3.28
C SER A 53 -1.42 -10.35 2.68
N GLU A 54 -1.37 -10.71 1.40
CA GLU A 54 -0.11 -10.96 0.72
C GLU A 54 0.75 -9.70 0.66
N ILE A 55 0.13 -8.58 0.31
CA ILE A 55 0.84 -7.30 0.25
C ILE A 55 1.35 -6.91 1.63
N ILE A 56 0.50 -6.98 2.63
CA ILE A 56 0.87 -6.61 4.01
C ILE A 56 1.99 -7.52 4.52
N GLY A 57 1.95 -8.80 4.17
CA GLY A 57 2.99 -9.73 4.56
C GLY A 57 4.35 -9.33 4.03
N HIS A 58 4.42 -8.86 2.80
CA HIS A 58 5.66 -8.37 2.21
C HIS A 58 6.11 -7.08 2.88
N LEU A 59 5.18 -6.19 3.17
CA LEU A 59 5.51 -4.90 3.78
C LEU A 59 6.06 -5.07 5.19
N LYS A 60 5.61 -6.08 5.93
CA LYS A 60 6.10 -6.33 7.28
C LYS A 60 7.58 -6.68 7.31
N GLU A 61 8.11 -7.19 6.22
CA GLU A 61 9.54 -7.47 6.14
C GLU A 61 10.36 -6.19 6.13
N TYR A 62 9.72 -5.06 5.83
CA TYR A 62 10.37 -3.76 5.75
C TYR A 62 9.81 -2.76 6.76
N GLU A 63 9.03 -3.22 7.73
CA GLU A 63 8.35 -2.27 8.63
C GLU A 63 9.32 -1.39 9.39
N TYR A 64 10.47 -1.91 9.73
CA TYR A 64 11.48 -1.12 10.43
C TYR A 64 12.05 -0.01 9.54
N GLU A 65 11.95 -0.15 8.24
CA GLU A 65 12.42 0.85 7.30
C GLU A 65 11.39 1.96 7.11
N LEU A 66 10.14 1.68 7.40
CA LEU A 66 9.07 2.67 7.28
C LEU A 66 9.02 3.60 8.49
N LEU A 67 9.60 3.16 9.58
CA LEU A 67 9.62 3.94 10.81
C LEU A 67 10.84 4.85 10.86
#